data_0f3b7ef53ab23babf98e8dbc4b8a2cf5
#
_entry.id   0f3b7ef53ab23babf98e8dbc4b8a2cf5
#
_cell.length_a   1.000
_cell.length_b   1.000
_cell.length_c   1.000
_cell.angle_alpha   90.00
_cell.angle_beta   90.00
_cell.angle_gamma   90.00
#
_symmetry.space_group_name_H-M   'P 1'
#
loop_
_entity.id
_entity.type
_entity.pdbx_description
1 polymer ?
#
loop_
_entity_poly.entity_id
_entity_poly.type
_entity_poly.pdbx_seq_one_letter_code
_entity_poly.pdbx_strand_id
1 'polypeptide(L)'
;MSCTHDEIVSQPDLWRRVAELSTDPLPADGEHIAVVGCGTSWFIAQAYTVYRERSGKGAGDAYTATEFPWGRTFDRVICLSRSGTTTEIIQVMKRLHEEGRPALLITAVAGGPAAEYASEEVVLDFADETSVVQTRFATSALQYFLGSLGHDVEASATDAERALAMEIPSRWVDADQISFLGTGWTIGLAAEAGLKLREASQSWTEVYPAMEYRHGPISIAQPGRLTWVFGPVPDGLAEQVHETGAELVTFDGCPIAHLVLAQRLAVERALARGLNPDMPRNLTRSVILP
;
A
#
# COMPACT_ATOMS: atom_id res chain seq x y z
N MET A 1 -4.89 -14.23 -19.02
CA MET A 1 -4.62 -13.76 -17.65
C MET A 1 -5.01 -12.29 -17.62
N SER A 2 -5.34 -11.72 -16.47
CA SER A 2 -5.67 -10.29 -16.36
C SER A 2 -4.41 -9.44 -16.29
N CYS A 3 -4.49 -8.17 -16.70
CA CYS A 3 -3.36 -7.23 -16.55
C CYS A 3 -2.94 -7.13 -15.09
N THR A 4 -3.90 -7.05 -14.17
CA THR A 4 -3.64 -6.99 -12.73
C THR A 4 -2.82 -8.20 -12.25
N HIS A 5 -3.11 -9.40 -12.74
CA HIS A 5 -2.32 -10.59 -12.40
C HIS A 5 -0.88 -10.47 -12.87
N ASP A 6 -0.66 -10.06 -14.13
CA ASP A 6 0.69 -9.93 -14.69
C ASP A 6 1.48 -8.82 -13.98
N GLU A 7 0.82 -7.75 -13.60
CA GLU A 7 1.38 -6.66 -12.80
C GLU A 7 1.79 -7.16 -11.39
N ILE A 8 0.97 -8.00 -10.74
CA ILE A 8 1.32 -8.61 -9.45
C ILE A 8 2.53 -9.52 -9.57
N VAL A 9 2.59 -10.36 -10.60
CA VAL A 9 3.69 -11.32 -10.81
C VAL A 9 5.03 -10.62 -11.07
N SER A 10 5.00 -9.43 -11.67
CA SER A 10 6.22 -8.67 -11.99
C SER A 10 6.89 -8.00 -10.77
N GLN A 11 6.23 -7.93 -9.62
CA GLN A 11 6.70 -7.14 -8.46
C GLN A 11 8.12 -7.49 -7.99
N PRO A 12 8.54 -8.75 -7.82
CA PRO A 12 9.88 -9.06 -7.32
C PRO A 12 11.00 -8.46 -8.19
N ASP A 13 10.87 -8.56 -9.51
CA ASP A 13 11.87 -8.01 -10.45
C ASP A 13 11.89 -6.47 -10.40
N LEU A 14 10.72 -5.84 -10.25
CA LEU A 14 10.64 -4.39 -10.15
C LEU A 14 11.20 -3.86 -8.83
N TRP A 15 11.06 -4.62 -7.74
CA TRP A 15 11.67 -4.24 -6.47
C TRP A 15 13.20 -4.29 -6.55
N ARG A 16 13.79 -5.28 -7.23
CA ARG A 16 15.23 -5.30 -7.51
C ARG A 16 15.70 -4.08 -8.29
N ARG A 17 14.92 -3.66 -9.31
CA ARG A 17 15.22 -2.43 -10.07
C ARG A 17 15.15 -1.18 -9.20
N VAL A 18 14.21 -1.11 -8.26
CA VAL A 18 14.10 0.01 -7.31
C VAL A 18 15.37 0.15 -6.47
N ALA A 19 16.00 -0.96 -6.07
CA ALA A 19 17.22 -0.95 -5.26
C ALA A 19 18.43 -0.33 -5.99
N GLU A 20 18.36 -0.19 -7.32
CA GLU A 20 19.41 0.43 -8.13
C GLU A 20 19.25 1.95 -8.27
N LEU A 21 18.13 2.52 -7.81
CA LEU A 21 17.85 3.95 -7.97
C LEU A 21 18.59 4.79 -6.92
N SER A 22 18.98 6.02 -7.32
CA SER A 22 19.45 7.01 -6.34
C SER A 22 18.36 7.37 -5.35
N THR A 23 18.75 7.50 -4.09
CA THR A 23 17.88 7.94 -2.99
C THR A 23 18.09 9.41 -2.62
N ASP A 24 18.91 10.16 -3.36
CA ASP A 24 19.24 11.56 -3.09
C ASP A 24 18.01 12.47 -2.93
N PRO A 25 16.93 12.30 -3.71
CA PRO A 25 15.74 13.14 -3.53
C PRO A 25 14.92 12.82 -2.26
N LEU A 26 15.20 11.69 -1.58
CA LEU A 26 14.46 11.31 -0.39
C LEU A 26 14.93 12.08 0.85
N PRO A 27 14.09 12.17 1.89
CA PRO A 27 14.38 12.95 3.09
C PRO A 27 15.65 12.51 3.83
N ALA A 28 16.42 13.47 4.28
CA ALA A 28 17.58 13.24 5.15
C ALA A 28 17.13 12.77 6.55
N ASP A 29 18.09 12.20 7.30
CA ASP A 29 17.87 11.80 8.70
C ASP A 29 17.54 13.02 9.56
N GLY A 30 16.50 12.90 10.38
CA GLY A 30 16.04 13.94 11.29
C GLY A 30 15.01 14.91 10.73
N GLU A 31 14.80 14.96 9.40
CA GLU A 31 13.75 15.80 8.81
C GLU A 31 12.35 15.34 9.28
N HIS A 32 11.49 16.32 9.59
CA HIS A 32 10.06 16.12 9.79
C HIS A 32 9.34 16.21 8.45
N ILE A 33 8.72 15.15 8.02
CA ILE A 33 8.15 15.04 6.67
C ILE A 33 6.63 14.89 6.67
N ALA A 34 6.00 15.37 5.60
CA ALA A 34 4.64 14.97 5.24
C ALA A 34 4.66 14.13 3.95
N VAL A 35 3.96 13.02 3.95
CA VAL A 35 3.74 12.21 2.74
C VAL A 35 2.26 12.22 2.40
N VAL A 36 1.93 12.68 1.19
CA VAL A 36 0.57 12.93 0.73
C VAL A 36 0.21 11.97 -0.39
N GLY A 37 -0.92 11.28 -0.27
CA GLY A 37 -1.41 10.36 -1.28
C GLY A 37 -2.92 10.25 -1.25
N CYS A 38 -3.51 9.57 -2.24
CA CYS A 38 -4.92 9.22 -2.27
C CYS A 38 -5.08 7.70 -2.40
N GLY A 39 -6.06 7.12 -1.68
CA GLY A 39 -6.32 5.68 -1.71
C GLY A 39 -5.08 4.85 -1.37
N THR A 40 -4.67 3.96 -2.27
CA THR A 40 -3.46 3.14 -2.17
C THR A 40 -2.22 3.95 -1.78
N SER A 41 -1.99 5.08 -2.45
CA SER A 41 -0.82 5.94 -2.18
C SER A 41 -0.82 6.47 -0.75
N TRP A 42 -1.97 6.75 -0.16
CA TRP A 42 -2.07 7.16 1.24
C TRP A 42 -1.71 6.01 2.20
N PHE A 43 -2.14 4.77 1.92
CA PHE A 43 -1.78 3.62 2.76
C PHE A 43 -0.28 3.30 2.69
N ILE A 44 0.34 3.47 1.52
CA ILE A 44 1.79 3.40 1.36
C ILE A 44 2.49 4.51 2.17
N ALA A 45 1.97 5.73 2.13
CA ALA A 45 2.47 6.83 2.95
C ALA A 45 2.42 6.50 4.45
N GLN A 46 1.30 5.93 4.94
CA GLN A 46 1.17 5.48 6.33
C GLN A 46 2.23 4.44 6.70
N ALA A 47 2.45 3.44 5.84
CA ALA A 47 3.47 2.43 6.08
C ALA A 47 4.87 3.05 6.17
N TYR A 48 5.22 3.90 5.21
CA TYR A 48 6.54 4.53 5.16
C TYR A 48 6.81 5.45 6.35
N THR A 49 5.91 6.36 6.68
CA THR A 49 6.11 7.34 7.76
C THR A 49 6.32 6.65 9.10
N VAL A 50 5.52 5.63 9.41
CA VAL A 50 5.68 4.86 10.66
C VAL A 50 6.98 4.03 10.66
N TYR A 51 7.37 3.45 9.51
CA TYR A 51 8.63 2.72 9.40
C TYR A 51 9.83 3.67 9.63
N ARG A 52 9.81 4.87 9.01
CA ARG A 52 10.82 5.90 9.17
C ARG A 52 11.00 6.32 10.62
N GLU A 53 9.91 6.63 11.33
CA GLU A 53 9.97 7.00 12.75
C GLU A 53 10.55 5.88 13.61
N ARG A 54 10.10 4.64 13.41
CA ARG A 54 10.62 3.47 14.14
C ARG A 54 12.08 3.18 13.86
N SER A 55 12.57 3.56 12.69
CA SER A 55 13.99 3.47 12.32
C SER A 55 14.82 4.63 12.88
N GLY A 56 14.23 5.57 13.63
CA GLY A 56 14.92 6.72 14.20
C GLY A 56 15.37 7.75 13.16
N LYS A 57 14.74 7.78 11.99
CA LYS A 57 15.15 8.61 10.84
C LYS A 57 14.41 9.95 10.75
N GLY A 58 13.58 10.28 11.72
CA GLY A 58 12.83 11.53 11.82
C GLY A 58 11.32 11.31 11.83
N ALA A 59 10.58 12.32 12.25
CA ALA A 59 9.13 12.31 12.32
C ALA A 59 8.49 12.29 10.91
N GLY A 60 7.36 11.61 10.77
CA GLY A 60 6.63 11.55 9.51
C GLY A 60 5.13 11.45 9.69
N ASP A 61 4.40 12.26 8.96
CA ASP A 61 2.95 12.27 8.92
C ASP A 61 2.43 11.86 7.53
N ALA A 62 1.39 11.04 7.48
CA ALA A 62 0.73 10.63 6.24
C ALA A 62 -0.65 11.27 6.12
N TYR A 63 -0.93 11.93 5.00
CA TYR A 63 -2.20 12.61 4.76
C TYR A 63 -2.84 12.17 3.45
N THR A 64 -4.18 12.13 3.43
CA THR A 64 -4.89 12.27 2.15
C THR A 64 -4.75 13.70 1.66
N ALA A 65 -4.81 13.90 0.34
CA ALA A 65 -4.58 15.23 -0.23
C ALA A 65 -5.55 16.28 0.29
N THR A 66 -6.83 15.91 0.49
CA THR A 66 -7.87 16.82 1.02
C THR A 66 -7.69 17.20 2.47
N GLU A 67 -6.99 16.37 3.26
CA GLU A 67 -6.78 16.57 4.69
C GLU A 67 -5.38 17.13 5.00
N PHE A 68 -4.66 17.65 3.99
CA PHE A 68 -3.34 18.22 4.20
C PHE A 68 -3.40 19.42 5.15
N PRO A 69 -2.62 19.44 6.25
CA PRO A 69 -2.74 20.45 7.29
C PRO A 69 -1.98 21.73 6.95
N TRP A 70 -2.58 22.65 6.21
CA TRP A 70 -1.95 23.87 5.70
C TRP A 70 -1.32 24.76 6.77
N GLY A 71 -1.77 24.67 8.01
CA GLY A 71 -1.22 25.43 9.15
C GLY A 71 0.03 24.80 9.77
N ARG A 72 0.47 23.62 9.32
CA ARG A 72 1.69 22.94 9.80
C ARG A 72 2.86 23.15 8.86
N THR A 73 4.06 23.18 9.43
CA THR A 73 5.31 23.22 8.68
C THR A 73 5.98 21.85 8.69
N PHE A 74 6.57 21.49 7.56
CA PHE A 74 7.34 20.27 7.36
C PHE A 74 8.65 20.66 6.69
N ASP A 75 9.73 19.96 7.01
CA ASP A 75 11.02 20.17 6.35
C ASP A 75 10.94 19.72 4.89
N ARG A 76 10.13 18.68 4.61
CA ARG A 76 9.91 18.17 3.25
C ARG A 76 8.48 17.65 3.08
N VAL A 77 7.90 17.90 1.93
CA VAL A 77 6.62 17.32 1.51
C VAL A 77 6.85 16.39 0.33
N ILE A 78 6.29 15.19 0.40
CA ILE A 78 6.35 14.19 -0.66
C ILE A 78 4.91 13.90 -1.12
N CYS A 79 4.64 14.02 -2.41
CA CYS A 79 3.38 13.63 -3.02
C CYS A 79 3.57 12.32 -3.79
N LEU A 80 2.75 11.31 -3.47
CA LEU A 80 2.78 9.99 -4.11
C LEU A 80 1.55 9.84 -5.00
N SER A 81 1.75 9.73 -6.32
CA SER A 81 0.65 9.59 -7.28
C SER A 81 1.09 8.80 -8.50
N ARG A 82 0.54 7.57 -8.70
CA ARG A 82 0.91 6.73 -9.84
C ARG A 82 0.81 7.45 -11.18
N SER A 83 -0.30 8.12 -11.43
CA SER A 83 -0.59 8.76 -12.72
C SER A 83 -0.10 10.20 -12.84
N GLY A 84 0.17 10.89 -11.73
CA GLY A 84 0.42 12.33 -11.71
C GLY A 84 -0.79 13.19 -12.13
N THR A 85 -1.99 12.59 -12.28
CA THR A 85 -3.20 13.27 -12.81
C THR A 85 -4.35 13.37 -11.81
N THR A 86 -4.18 12.86 -10.58
CA THR A 86 -5.20 12.95 -9.53
C THR A 86 -5.42 14.42 -9.14
N THR A 87 -6.66 14.90 -9.28
CA THR A 87 -6.98 16.33 -9.10
C THR A 87 -6.56 16.85 -7.74
N GLU A 88 -6.82 16.10 -6.66
CA GLU A 88 -6.51 16.52 -5.30
C GLU A 88 -4.98 16.63 -5.07
N ILE A 89 -4.19 15.75 -5.67
CA ILE A 89 -2.71 15.85 -5.61
C ILE A 89 -2.21 17.06 -6.38
N ILE A 90 -2.74 17.30 -7.58
CA ILE A 90 -2.39 18.50 -8.36
C ILE A 90 -2.69 19.77 -7.58
N GLN A 91 -3.86 19.84 -6.92
CA GLN A 91 -4.24 21.00 -6.11
C GLN A 91 -3.28 21.24 -4.93
N VAL A 92 -2.89 20.16 -4.22
CA VAL A 92 -1.90 20.26 -3.12
C VAL A 92 -0.56 20.75 -3.65
N MET A 93 -0.04 20.15 -4.72
CA MET A 93 1.26 20.50 -5.28
C MET A 93 1.28 21.91 -5.83
N LYS A 94 0.21 22.33 -6.54
CA LYS A 94 0.07 23.70 -7.04
C LYS A 94 0.13 24.71 -5.89
N ARG A 95 -0.64 24.48 -4.83
CA ARG A 95 -0.66 25.40 -3.68
C ARG A 95 0.69 25.43 -2.95
N LEU A 96 1.36 24.29 -2.78
CA LEU A 96 2.72 24.26 -2.21
C LEU A 96 3.70 25.08 -3.05
N HIS A 97 3.63 24.95 -4.37
CA HIS A 97 4.44 25.71 -5.31
C HIS A 97 4.16 27.24 -5.20
N GLU A 98 2.89 27.64 -5.18
CA GLU A 98 2.47 29.05 -5.03
C GLU A 98 2.92 29.64 -3.66
N GLU A 99 2.98 28.82 -2.61
CA GLU A 99 3.47 29.22 -1.27
C GLU A 99 5.02 29.15 -1.16
N GLY A 100 5.73 28.77 -2.23
CA GLY A 100 7.18 28.60 -2.23
C GLY A 100 7.69 27.43 -1.38
N ARG A 101 6.85 26.43 -1.13
CA ARG A 101 7.16 25.23 -0.35
C ARG A 101 7.52 24.09 -1.31
N PRO A 102 8.81 23.65 -1.32
CA PRO A 102 9.23 22.60 -2.25
C PRO A 102 8.54 21.26 -1.94
N ALA A 103 8.15 20.54 -2.99
CA ALA A 103 7.56 19.24 -2.88
C ALA A 103 8.23 18.25 -3.86
N LEU A 104 8.52 17.04 -3.39
CA LEU A 104 8.94 15.90 -4.20
C LEU A 104 7.70 15.18 -4.73
N LEU A 105 7.64 14.91 -6.04
CA LEU A 105 6.66 14.02 -6.65
C LEU A 105 7.29 12.63 -6.87
N ILE A 106 6.61 11.57 -6.43
CA ILE A 106 6.92 10.19 -6.83
C ILE A 106 5.76 9.68 -7.69
N THR A 107 6.07 9.30 -8.93
CA THR A 107 5.06 8.92 -9.93
C THR A 107 5.56 7.78 -10.83
N ALA A 108 4.66 7.15 -11.59
CA ALA A 108 5.03 6.23 -12.66
C ALA A 108 5.01 6.89 -14.04
N VAL A 109 4.50 8.13 -14.17
CA VAL A 109 4.32 8.80 -15.46
C VAL A 109 5.06 10.14 -15.42
N ALA A 110 6.17 10.24 -16.16
CA ALA A 110 6.96 11.46 -16.25
C ALA A 110 6.20 12.63 -16.87
N GLY A 111 6.46 13.83 -16.37
CA GLY A 111 5.96 15.07 -16.97
C GLY A 111 4.45 15.22 -16.97
N GLY A 112 3.73 14.53 -16.08
CA GLY A 112 2.30 14.69 -15.90
C GLY A 112 1.93 16.04 -15.26
N PRO A 113 0.63 16.40 -15.17
CA PRO A 113 0.19 17.69 -14.64
C PRO A 113 0.68 18.01 -13.21
N ALA A 114 0.87 17.00 -12.35
CA ALA A 114 1.43 17.21 -11.02
C ALA A 114 2.92 17.60 -11.07
N ALA A 115 3.67 17.11 -12.07
CA ALA A 115 5.10 17.41 -12.23
C ALA A 115 5.38 18.88 -12.52
N GLU A 116 4.42 19.63 -13.10
CA GLU A 116 4.54 21.07 -13.34
C GLU A 116 4.80 21.87 -12.06
N TYR A 117 4.37 21.35 -10.90
CA TYR A 117 4.48 21.99 -9.61
C TYR A 117 5.52 21.34 -8.69
N ALA A 118 6.18 20.28 -9.14
CA ALA A 118 7.20 19.59 -8.37
C ALA A 118 8.53 20.36 -8.36
N SER A 119 9.20 20.42 -7.23
CA SER A 119 10.59 20.87 -7.15
C SER A 119 11.56 19.78 -7.58
N GLU A 120 11.18 18.54 -7.34
CA GLU A 120 11.91 17.33 -7.70
C GLU A 120 10.91 16.24 -8.10
N GLU A 121 11.30 15.36 -9.04
CA GLU A 121 10.47 14.25 -9.50
C GLU A 121 11.27 12.94 -9.49
N VAL A 122 10.69 11.88 -8.91
CA VAL A 122 11.17 10.50 -9.02
C VAL A 122 10.16 9.73 -9.87
N VAL A 123 10.62 9.19 -10.99
CA VAL A 123 9.77 8.47 -11.93
C VAL A 123 10.08 6.97 -11.89
N LEU A 124 9.11 6.19 -11.49
CA LEU A 124 9.14 4.72 -11.49
C LEU A 124 8.37 4.18 -12.71
N ASP A 125 8.78 4.59 -13.92
CA ASP A 125 8.08 4.29 -15.19
C ASP A 125 7.94 2.78 -15.44
N PHE A 126 8.94 2.03 -15.05
CA PHE A 126 8.93 0.56 -15.12
C PHE A 126 7.85 -0.11 -14.25
N ALA A 127 7.32 0.61 -13.27
CA ALA A 127 6.25 0.16 -12.39
C ALA A 127 4.88 0.71 -12.78
N ASP A 128 4.75 1.39 -13.93
CA ASP A 128 3.44 1.83 -14.40
C ASP A 128 2.49 0.66 -14.69
N GLU A 129 1.20 0.91 -14.59
CA GLU A 129 0.15 -0.12 -14.62
C GLU A 129 -0.92 0.21 -15.66
N THR A 130 -1.41 -0.82 -16.32
CA THR A 130 -2.56 -0.74 -17.23
C THR A 130 -3.87 -0.91 -16.47
N SER A 131 -3.88 -1.75 -15.42
CA SER A 131 -5.05 -1.97 -14.59
C SER A 131 -5.43 -0.72 -13.80
N VAL A 132 -6.71 -0.60 -13.47
CA VAL A 132 -7.23 0.45 -12.59
C VAL A 132 -6.71 0.21 -11.16
N VAL A 133 -6.73 -1.03 -10.72
CA VAL A 133 -6.27 -1.46 -9.39
C VAL A 133 -4.75 -1.30 -9.30
N GLN A 134 -4.27 -0.50 -8.36
CA GLN A 134 -2.83 -0.35 -8.13
C GLN A 134 -2.24 -1.55 -7.40
N THR A 135 -1.12 -2.07 -7.88
CA THR A 135 -0.36 -3.16 -7.24
C THR A 135 1.13 -2.87 -7.23
N ARG A 136 1.80 -2.99 -8.38
CA ARG A 136 3.26 -2.94 -8.49
C ARG A 136 3.84 -1.53 -8.30
N PHE A 137 3.15 -0.48 -8.72
CA PHE A 137 3.63 0.88 -8.46
C PHE A 137 3.68 1.16 -6.95
N ALA A 138 2.60 0.84 -6.25
CA ALA A 138 2.48 1.08 -4.82
C ALA A 138 3.58 0.37 -4.02
N THR A 139 3.79 -0.92 -4.27
CA THR A 139 4.81 -1.71 -3.58
C THR A 139 6.22 -1.33 -4.00
N SER A 140 6.46 -0.97 -5.27
CA SER A 140 7.75 -0.44 -5.73
C SER A 140 8.09 0.89 -5.05
N ALA A 141 7.12 1.81 -4.93
CA ALA A 141 7.32 3.05 -4.19
C ALA A 141 7.62 2.79 -2.71
N LEU A 142 6.95 1.81 -2.08
CA LEU A 142 7.25 1.44 -0.69
C LEU A 142 8.65 0.84 -0.57
N GLN A 143 9.07 -0.05 -1.47
CA GLN A 143 10.43 -0.61 -1.48
C GLN A 143 11.48 0.48 -1.69
N TYR A 144 11.21 1.48 -2.53
CA TYR A 144 12.09 2.63 -2.72
C TYR A 144 12.28 3.41 -1.41
N PHE A 145 11.19 3.70 -0.72
CA PHE A 145 11.22 4.35 0.57
C PHE A 145 11.95 3.52 1.64
N LEU A 146 11.61 2.24 1.78
CA LEU A 146 12.18 1.40 2.83
C LEU A 146 13.64 1.04 2.56
N GLY A 147 14.01 0.84 1.29
CA GLY A 147 15.40 0.59 0.88
C GLY A 147 16.32 1.76 1.27
N SER A 148 15.86 3.01 1.15
CA SER A 148 16.61 4.20 1.60
C SER A 148 16.85 4.22 3.13
N LEU A 149 16.06 3.47 3.88
CA LEU A 149 16.17 3.32 5.34
C LEU A 149 16.92 2.05 5.76
N GLY A 150 17.53 1.34 4.80
CA GLY A 150 18.33 0.14 5.06
C GLY A 150 17.52 -1.16 5.10
N HIS A 151 16.27 -1.14 4.62
CA HIS A 151 15.49 -2.36 4.45
C HIS A 151 16.08 -3.25 3.35
N ASP A 152 16.12 -4.56 3.58
CA ASP A 152 16.63 -5.54 2.60
C ASP A 152 15.58 -5.81 1.51
N VAL A 153 15.73 -5.09 0.40
CA VAL A 153 14.84 -5.19 -0.76
C VAL A 153 14.98 -6.53 -1.46
N GLU A 154 16.20 -7.12 -1.52
CA GLU A 154 16.41 -8.43 -2.15
C GLU A 154 15.75 -9.56 -1.36
N ALA A 155 15.85 -9.53 -0.04
CA ALA A 155 15.14 -10.48 0.82
C ALA A 155 13.62 -10.35 0.64
N SER A 156 13.11 -9.12 0.51
CA SER A 156 11.69 -8.87 0.23
C SER A 156 11.25 -9.41 -1.13
N ALA A 157 12.08 -9.27 -2.17
CA ALA A 157 11.80 -9.79 -3.51
C ALA A 157 11.77 -11.34 -3.50
N THR A 158 12.73 -11.96 -2.82
CA THR A 158 12.77 -13.43 -2.64
C THR A 158 11.52 -13.93 -1.90
N ASP A 159 11.08 -13.24 -0.85
CA ASP A 159 9.86 -13.60 -0.14
C ASP A 159 8.60 -13.39 -1.00
N ALA A 160 8.60 -12.39 -1.89
CA ALA A 160 7.51 -12.18 -2.82
C ALA A 160 7.43 -13.30 -3.87
N GLU A 161 8.55 -13.82 -4.35
CA GLU A 161 8.57 -15.03 -5.20
C GLU A 161 7.97 -16.23 -4.48
N ARG A 162 8.25 -16.40 -3.18
CA ARG A 162 7.62 -17.43 -2.36
C ARG A 162 6.11 -17.21 -2.25
N ALA A 163 5.68 -15.98 -1.99
CA ALA A 163 4.26 -15.61 -1.92
C ALA A 163 3.54 -15.85 -3.26
N LEU A 164 4.22 -15.60 -4.39
CA LEU A 164 3.69 -15.88 -5.74
C LEU A 164 3.57 -17.39 -6.03
N ALA A 165 4.41 -18.21 -5.44
CA ALA A 165 4.38 -19.66 -5.62
C ALA A 165 3.38 -20.39 -4.68
N MET A 166 2.88 -19.70 -3.64
CA MET A 166 1.91 -20.31 -2.71
C MET A 166 0.59 -20.63 -3.41
N GLU A 167 0.01 -21.77 -3.08
CA GLU A 167 -1.38 -22.08 -3.42
C GLU A 167 -2.33 -21.24 -2.56
N ILE A 168 -3.35 -20.65 -3.19
CA ILE A 168 -4.43 -19.96 -2.49
C ILE A 168 -5.56 -20.97 -2.26
N PRO A 169 -5.86 -21.33 -0.99
CA PRO A 169 -6.89 -22.30 -0.69
C PRO A 169 -8.28 -21.80 -1.12
N SER A 170 -9.12 -22.68 -1.67
CA SER A 170 -10.49 -22.33 -2.08
C SER A 170 -11.29 -21.69 -0.94
N ARG A 171 -11.12 -22.14 0.32
CA ARG A 171 -11.77 -21.55 1.48
C ARG A 171 -11.41 -20.08 1.74
N TRP A 172 -10.25 -19.59 1.24
CA TRP A 172 -9.92 -18.16 1.28
C TRP A 172 -10.66 -17.41 0.17
N VAL A 173 -10.77 -18.03 -1.00
CA VAL A 173 -11.54 -17.47 -2.14
C VAL A 173 -13.00 -17.33 -1.78
N ASP A 174 -13.55 -18.30 -1.06
CA ASP A 174 -14.97 -18.38 -0.70
C ASP A 174 -15.30 -17.63 0.62
N ALA A 175 -14.32 -17.12 1.36
CA ALA A 175 -14.55 -16.50 2.65
C ALA A 175 -15.56 -15.35 2.59
N ASP A 176 -16.51 -15.32 3.53
CA ASP A 176 -17.59 -14.32 3.60
C ASP A 176 -17.05 -12.91 3.87
N GLN A 177 -16.04 -12.83 4.76
CA GLN A 177 -15.46 -11.58 5.24
C GLN A 177 -13.99 -11.80 5.62
N ILE A 178 -13.18 -10.74 5.48
CA ILE A 178 -11.76 -10.76 5.86
C ILE A 178 -11.45 -9.53 6.70
N SER A 179 -10.90 -9.75 7.89
CA SER A 179 -10.33 -8.71 8.74
C SER A 179 -8.82 -8.69 8.56
N PHE A 180 -8.28 -7.57 8.09
CA PHE A 180 -6.84 -7.35 7.93
C PHE A 180 -6.28 -6.62 9.14
N LEU A 181 -5.25 -7.17 9.74
CA LEU A 181 -4.63 -6.65 10.95
C LEU A 181 -3.16 -6.33 10.70
N GLY A 182 -2.68 -5.26 11.33
CA GLY A 182 -1.27 -4.88 11.28
C GLY A 182 -0.80 -4.26 12.59
N THR A 183 0.53 -4.15 12.76
CA THR A 183 1.15 -3.50 13.92
C THR A 183 2.19 -2.49 13.46
N GLY A 184 2.05 -1.23 13.88
CA GLY A 184 2.92 -0.16 13.46
C GLY A 184 2.81 0.09 11.95
N TRP A 185 3.93 0.04 11.21
CA TRP A 185 3.94 0.30 9.78
C TRP A 185 3.12 -0.70 8.95
N THR A 186 2.92 -1.92 9.43
CA THR A 186 2.15 -2.92 8.70
C THR A 186 0.63 -2.66 8.75
N ILE A 187 0.15 -1.69 9.55
CA ILE A 187 -1.24 -1.23 9.49
C ILE A 187 -1.54 -0.63 8.10
N GLY A 188 -0.59 0.10 7.50
CA GLY A 188 -0.73 0.60 6.13
C GLY A 188 -0.86 -0.54 5.11
N LEU A 189 -0.14 -1.65 5.28
CA LEU A 189 -0.27 -2.84 4.42
C LEU A 189 -1.62 -3.54 4.60
N ALA A 190 -2.10 -3.64 5.84
CA ALA A 190 -3.42 -4.18 6.14
C ALA A 190 -4.54 -3.35 5.47
N ALA A 191 -4.42 -2.01 5.53
CA ALA A 191 -5.35 -1.09 4.90
C ALA A 191 -5.33 -1.23 3.36
N GLU A 192 -4.15 -1.36 2.79
CA GLU A 192 -3.95 -1.57 1.35
C GLU A 192 -4.53 -2.91 0.88
N ALA A 193 -4.28 -4.01 1.60
CA ALA A 193 -4.87 -5.31 1.30
C ALA A 193 -6.40 -5.25 1.33
N GLY A 194 -6.97 -4.62 2.37
CA GLY A 194 -8.40 -4.43 2.46
C GLY A 194 -8.97 -3.64 1.29
N LEU A 195 -8.27 -2.59 0.83
CA LEU A 195 -8.66 -1.82 -0.35
C LEU A 195 -8.63 -2.69 -1.61
N LYS A 196 -7.56 -3.44 -1.86
CA LYS A 196 -7.43 -4.32 -3.05
C LYS A 196 -8.59 -5.30 -3.16
N LEU A 197 -8.99 -5.92 -2.05
CA LEU A 197 -10.11 -6.84 -2.07
C LEU A 197 -11.46 -6.14 -2.31
N ARG A 198 -11.65 -4.95 -1.77
CA ARG A 198 -12.86 -4.15 -2.05
C ARG A 198 -12.93 -3.74 -3.52
N GLU A 199 -11.81 -3.27 -4.08
CA GLU A 199 -11.72 -2.83 -5.48
C GLU A 199 -11.93 -3.98 -6.46
N ALA A 200 -11.06 -5.00 -6.42
CA ALA A 200 -11.04 -6.06 -7.41
C ALA A 200 -12.24 -7.02 -7.28
N SER A 201 -12.57 -7.42 -6.06
CA SER A 201 -13.53 -8.52 -5.82
C SER A 201 -14.80 -8.11 -5.08
N GLN A 202 -15.01 -6.82 -4.80
CA GLN A 202 -16.17 -6.30 -4.06
C GLN A 202 -16.39 -7.02 -2.72
N SER A 203 -15.28 -7.45 -2.10
CA SER A 203 -15.33 -8.15 -0.82
C SER A 203 -15.59 -7.19 0.33
N TRP A 204 -16.34 -7.62 1.32
CA TRP A 204 -16.43 -6.90 2.59
C TRP A 204 -15.17 -7.17 3.39
N THR A 205 -14.40 -6.13 3.65
CA THR A 205 -13.16 -6.20 4.44
C THR A 205 -13.13 -5.13 5.51
N GLU A 206 -12.50 -5.46 6.63
CA GLU A 206 -12.23 -4.54 7.72
C GLU A 206 -10.73 -4.48 8.01
N VAL A 207 -10.28 -3.39 8.64
CA VAL A 207 -8.87 -3.15 8.92
C VAL A 207 -8.71 -2.59 10.32
N TYR A 208 -7.77 -3.17 11.09
CA TYR A 208 -7.53 -2.75 12.47
C TYR A 208 -6.04 -2.84 12.84
N PRO A 209 -5.56 -1.99 13.76
CA PRO A 209 -4.38 -2.33 14.54
C PRO A 209 -4.61 -3.68 15.25
N ALA A 210 -3.61 -4.58 15.22
CA ALA A 210 -3.81 -5.96 15.65
C ALA A 210 -4.28 -6.09 17.12
N MET A 211 -3.81 -5.20 18.00
CA MET A 211 -4.26 -5.22 19.40
C MET A 211 -5.68 -4.68 19.56
N GLU A 212 -6.10 -3.71 18.74
CA GLU A 212 -7.44 -3.13 18.76
C GLU A 212 -8.52 -4.13 18.30
N TYR A 213 -8.14 -5.16 17.58
CA TYR A 213 -9.06 -6.23 17.17
C TYR A 213 -9.78 -6.88 18.35
N ARG A 214 -9.10 -6.96 19.51
CA ARG A 214 -9.65 -7.50 20.76
C ARG A 214 -10.68 -6.59 21.44
N HIS A 215 -10.73 -5.32 21.08
CA HIS A 215 -11.59 -4.30 21.69
C HIS A 215 -12.97 -4.18 21.02
N GLY A 216 -13.46 -5.28 20.45
CA GLY A 216 -14.79 -5.36 19.82
C GLY A 216 -14.80 -6.05 18.47
N PRO A 217 -13.94 -5.68 17.52
CA PRO A 217 -13.99 -6.22 16.14
C PRO A 217 -13.90 -7.75 16.05
N ILE A 218 -13.20 -8.43 16.95
CA ILE A 218 -13.13 -9.90 17.02
C ILE A 218 -14.51 -10.56 17.18
N SER A 219 -15.52 -9.83 17.63
CA SER A 219 -16.88 -10.35 17.78
C SER A 219 -17.53 -10.80 16.45
N ILE A 220 -17.01 -10.32 15.32
CA ILE A 220 -17.49 -10.77 14.00
C ILE A 220 -16.75 -12.01 13.48
N ALA A 221 -15.66 -12.43 14.13
CA ALA A 221 -14.91 -13.62 13.71
C ALA A 221 -15.77 -14.89 13.94
N GLN A 222 -15.80 -15.77 12.95
CA GLN A 222 -16.55 -17.02 12.99
C GLN A 222 -16.09 -17.96 11.86
N PRO A 223 -16.53 -19.23 11.83
CA PRO A 223 -16.25 -20.12 10.69
C PRO A 223 -16.63 -19.48 9.35
N GLY A 224 -15.79 -19.65 8.32
CA GLY A 224 -15.95 -19.07 7.00
C GLY A 224 -15.45 -17.63 6.88
N ARG A 225 -14.84 -17.06 7.92
CA ARG A 225 -14.17 -15.75 7.89
C ARG A 225 -12.69 -15.86 8.16
N LEU A 226 -11.93 -14.87 7.65
CA LEU A 226 -10.48 -14.83 7.80
C LEU A 226 -10.05 -13.66 8.69
N THR A 227 -9.09 -13.93 9.54
CA THR A 227 -8.29 -12.91 10.24
C THR A 227 -6.87 -12.95 9.68
N TRP A 228 -6.51 -11.95 8.91
CA TRP A 228 -5.24 -11.88 8.18
C TRP A 228 -4.30 -10.91 8.88
N VAL A 229 -3.15 -11.38 9.35
CA VAL A 229 -2.21 -10.57 10.15
C VAL A 229 -0.93 -10.28 9.39
N PHE A 230 -0.62 -9.01 9.20
CA PHE A 230 0.64 -8.54 8.62
C PHE A 230 1.70 -8.36 9.72
N GLY A 231 2.79 -9.11 9.61
CA GLY A 231 3.86 -9.12 10.60
C GLY A 231 3.58 -10.04 11.80
N PRO A 232 4.23 -9.79 12.94
CA PRO A 232 4.09 -10.66 14.12
C PRO A 232 2.66 -10.68 14.65
N VAL A 233 2.18 -11.88 14.97
CA VAL A 233 0.89 -12.06 15.66
C VAL A 233 1.08 -11.71 17.13
N PRO A 234 0.26 -10.81 17.70
CA PRO A 234 0.31 -10.52 19.13
C PRO A 234 0.02 -11.76 20.00
N ASP A 235 0.69 -11.84 21.15
CA ASP A 235 0.55 -12.96 22.08
C ASP A 235 -0.93 -13.23 22.42
N GLY A 236 -1.33 -14.49 22.34
CA GLY A 236 -2.69 -14.97 22.62
C GLY A 236 -3.74 -14.62 21.56
N LEU A 237 -3.40 -13.86 20.48
CA LEU A 237 -4.38 -13.53 19.45
C LEU A 237 -4.72 -14.74 18.57
N ALA A 238 -3.75 -15.59 18.30
CA ALA A 238 -3.95 -16.79 17.50
C ALA A 238 -4.99 -17.73 18.16
N GLU A 239 -4.85 -17.95 19.45
CA GLU A 239 -5.78 -18.76 20.25
C GLU A 239 -7.18 -18.14 20.26
N GLN A 240 -7.28 -16.83 20.47
CA GLN A 240 -8.56 -16.12 20.48
C GLN A 240 -9.28 -16.21 19.13
N VAL A 241 -8.56 -16.04 18.02
CA VAL A 241 -9.14 -16.20 16.68
C VAL A 241 -9.59 -17.64 16.46
N HIS A 242 -8.75 -18.62 16.85
CA HIS A 242 -9.09 -20.03 16.73
C HIS A 242 -10.36 -20.41 17.51
N GLU A 243 -10.53 -19.89 18.72
CA GLU A 243 -11.72 -20.10 19.55
C GLU A 243 -13.02 -19.63 18.90
N THR A 244 -12.96 -18.63 18.00
CA THR A 244 -14.13 -18.17 17.21
C THR A 244 -14.48 -19.10 16.05
N GLY A 245 -13.57 -20.00 15.68
CA GLY A 245 -13.69 -20.83 14.47
C GLY A 245 -13.27 -20.13 13.18
N ALA A 246 -12.86 -18.85 13.22
CA ALA A 246 -12.28 -18.15 12.08
C ALA A 246 -10.87 -18.68 11.78
N GLU A 247 -10.45 -18.56 10.53
CA GLU A 247 -9.10 -18.94 10.12
C GLU A 247 -8.14 -17.75 10.29
N LEU A 248 -7.01 -18.01 10.98
CA LEU A 248 -5.90 -17.07 11.06
C LEU A 248 -4.97 -17.27 9.87
N VAL A 249 -4.71 -16.20 9.11
CA VAL A 249 -3.77 -16.21 7.99
C VAL A 249 -2.54 -15.38 8.35
N THR A 250 -1.37 -15.99 8.21
CA THR A 250 -0.06 -15.38 8.45
C THR A 250 0.90 -15.74 7.34
N PHE A 251 2.02 -15.05 7.27
CA PHE A 251 3.10 -15.32 6.33
C PHE A 251 4.45 -15.24 7.05
N ASP A 252 5.27 -16.27 6.89
CA ASP A 252 6.63 -16.30 7.42
C ASP A 252 7.59 -15.66 6.41
N GLY A 253 7.75 -14.35 6.51
CA GLY A 253 8.56 -13.54 5.60
C GLY A 253 8.26 -12.06 5.70
N CYS A 254 8.77 -11.31 4.74
CA CYS A 254 8.57 -9.87 4.67
C CYS A 254 7.07 -9.50 4.56
N PRO A 255 6.55 -8.58 5.39
CA PRO A 255 5.15 -8.17 5.32
C PRO A 255 4.71 -7.61 3.96
N ILE A 256 5.63 -7.00 3.17
CA ILE A 256 5.28 -6.53 1.82
C ILE A 256 5.04 -7.72 0.88
N ALA A 257 5.78 -8.81 1.03
CA ALA A 257 5.53 -10.05 0.30
C ALA A 257 4.17 -10.67 0.66
N HIS A 258 3.75 -10.55 1.92
CA HIS A 258 2.41 -10.98 2.35
C HIS A 258 1.30 -10.15 1.68
N LEU A 259 1.57 -8.86 1.35
CA LEU A 259 0.65 -8.05 0.57
C LEU A 259 0.49 -8.58 -0.87
N VAL A 260 1.56 -9.10 -1.49
CA VAL A 260 1.49 -9.75 -2.81
C VAL A 260 0.52 -10.94 -2.79
N LEU A 261 0.55 -11.74 -1.73
CA LEU A 261 -0.40 -12.85 -1.55
C LEU A 261 -1.85 -12.36 -1.43
N ALA A 262 -2.08 -11.27 -0.69
CA ALA A 262 -3.41 -10.65 -0.57
C ALA A 262 -3.91 -10.08 -1.91
N GLN A 263 -3.02 -9.48 -2.71
CA GLN A 263 -3.34 -9.00 -4.06
C GLN A 263 -3.74 -10.16 -4.99
N ARG A 264 -3.01 -11.29 -4.94
CA ARG A 264 -3.39 -12.50 -5.68
C ARG A 264 -4.76 -13.01 -5.26
N LEU A 265 -5.02 -13.08 -3.97
CA LEU A 265 -6.33 -13.47 -3.45
C LEU A 265 -7.44 -12.55 -3.99
N ALA A 266 -7.19 -11.23 -4.08
CA ALA A 266 -8.17 -10.29 -4.63
C ALA A 266 -8.53 -10.61 -6.09
N VAL A 267 -7.53 -10.96 -6.91
CA VAL A 267 -7.73 -11.36 -8.32
C VAL A 267 -8.48 -12.70 -8.40
N GLU A 268 -8.07 -13.71 -7.65
CA GLU A 268 -8.74 -15.03 -7.68
C GLU A 268 -10.19 -14.93 -7.23
N ARG A 269 -10.48 -14.15 -6.18
CA ARG A 269 -11.87 -13.90 -5.75
C ARG A 269 -12.67 -13.14 -6.78
N ALA A 270 -12.07 -12.19 -7.49
CA ALA A 270 -12.74 -11.47 -8.58
C ALA A 270 -13.14 -12.43 -9.71
N LEU A 271 -12.19 -13.25 -10.16
CA LEU A 271 -12.45 -14.25 -11.23
C LEU A 271 -13.48 -15.29 -10.81
N ALA A 272 -13.42 -15.82 -9.60
CA ALA A 272 -14.40 -16.76 -9.07
C ALA A 272 -15.81 -16.18 -9.01
N ARG A 273 -15.93 -14.86 -8.86
CA ARG A 273 -17.22 -14.12 -8.85
C ARG A 273 -17.64 -13.60 -10.22
N GLY A 274 -16.89 -13.91 -11.29
CA GLY A 274 -17.15 -13.40 -12.64
C GLY A 274 -16.93 -11.89 -12.79
N LEU A 275 -16.10 -11.30 -11.93
CA LEU A 275 -15.75 -9.88 -11.98
C LEU A 275 -14.47 -9.67 -12.80
N ASN A 276 -14.29 -8.46 -13.32
CA ASN A 276 -13.07 -8.06 -14.01
C ASN A 276 -12.13 -7.30 -13.04
N PRO A 277 -11.01 -7.89 -12.61
CA PRO A 277 -10.08 -7.23 -11.69
C PRO A 277 -9.32 -6.05 -12.32
N ASP A 278 -9.22 -5.99 -13.66
CA ASP A 278 -8.53 -4.91 -14.37
C ASP A 278 -9.35 -3.62 -14.43
N MET A 279 -10.68 -3.77 -14.44
CA MET A 279 -11.64 -2.67 -14.57
C MET A 279 -12.76 -2.81 -13.54
N PRO A 280 -12.48 -2.57 -12.25
CA PRO A 280 -13.49 -2.67 -11.22
C PRO A 280 -14.58 -1.60 -11.42
N ARG A 281 -15.82 -1.92 -11.06
CA ARG A 281 -16.93 -1.00 -11.23
C ARG A 281 -16.76 0.26 -10.40
N ASN A 282 -17.22 1.39 -10.92
CA ASN A 282 -17.21 2.71 -10.27
C ASN A 282 -15.81 3.27 -10.01
N LEU A 283 -14.75 2.68 -10.57
CA LEU A 283 -13.38 3.17 -10.43
C LEU A 283 -12.79 3.51 -11.79
N THR A 284 -11.87 4.46 -11.77
CA THR A 284 -11.04 4.86 -12.90
C THR A 284 -9.58 4.83 -12.47
N ARG A 285 -8.66 4.81 -13.43
CA ARG A 285 -7.21 4.80 -13.16
C ARG A 285 -6.75 5.99 -12.29
N SER A 286 -7.45 7.11 -12.40
CA SER A 286 -7.20 8.33 -11.64
C SER A 286 -8.50 9.06 -11.40
N VAL A 287 -8.67 9.67 -10.24
CA VAL A 287 -9.81 10.55 -9.96
C VAL A 287 -9.51 11.92 -10.55
N ILE A 288 -10.24 12.25 -11.61
CA ILE A 288 -10.17 13.56 -12.27
C ILE A 288 -11.51 14.23 -12.04
N LEU A 289 -11.52 15.25 -11.19
CA LEU A 289 -12.70 16.05 -10.90
C LEU A 289 -12.88 17.15 -11.93
N PRO A 290 -14.13 17.55 -12.24
CA PRO A 290 -14.44 18.62 -13.18
C PRO A 290 -13.91 20.00 -12.74
#